data_8ac13d3762a75b1411df30a3449d6674
#
_entry.id   8ac13d3762a75b1411df30a3449d6674
#
_cell.length_a   1.000
_cell.length_b   1.000
_cell.length_c   1.000
_cell.angle_alpha   90.00
_cell.angle_beta   90.00
_cell.angle_gamma   90.00
#
_symmetry.space_group_name_H-M   'P 1'
#
loop_
_entity.id
_entity.type
_entity.pdbx_description
1 polymer ?
#
loop_
_entity_poly.entity_id
_entity_poly.type
_entity_poly.pdbx_seq_one_letter_code
_entity_poly.pdbx_strand_id
1 'polypeptide(L)'
;MNRRFAALAALALPLLISACASVGGPTVRIDVDPAADFSRVRSYSWVARPDGGTPLMQQRIVDGIDARLQAKGWKLAPNGDIHVSAHVSSSEKESQSAYYSRVGYLGWAGFGPAAPNPAAPTDSYEVGTLVVEMVNAQSKRSAWRGTASGTLQDDPAKMSALLQAALDKMFAGFPPGSK
;
A
#
# COMPACT_ATOMS: atom_id res chain seq x y z
N MET A 1 -55.71 -20.38 39.77
CA MET A 1 -56.17 -20.08 38.41
C MET A 1 -55.64 -18.70 38.03
N ASN A 2 -54.47 -18.53 37.44
CA ASN A 2 -54.07 -17.33 36.68
C ASN A 2 -52.76 -17.64 35.94
N ARG A 3 -52.91 -17.87 34.65
CA ARG A 3 -51.82 -18.14 33.69
C ARG A 3 -51.17 -16.79 33.34
N ARG A 4 -49.89 -16.63 33.68
CA ARG A 4 -49.05 -15.49 33.19
C ARG A 4 -48.10 -16.04 32.14
N PHE A 5 -48.43 -15.85 30.87
CA PHE A 5 -47.54 -16.04 29.75
C PHE A 5 -46.59 -14.82 29.69
N ALA A 6 -45.33 -15.03 30.02
CA ALA A 6 -44.26 -14.08 29.78
C ALA A 6 -43.72 -14.36 28.37
N ALA A 7 -44.03 -13.48 27.42
CA ALA A 7 -43.46 -13.47 26.07
C ALA A 7 -42.04 -12.87 26.15
N LEU A 8 -41.03 -13.72 25.97
CA LEU A 8 -39.66 -13.30 25.75
C LEU A 8 -39.51 -12.88 24.28
N ALA A 9 -39.56 -11.59 24.02
CA ALA A 9 -39.18 -11.02 22.73
C ALA A 9 -37.64 -10.99 22.65
N ALA A 10 -37.08 -11.97 21.95
CA ALA A 10 -35.64 -11.93 21.59
C ALA A 10 -35.43 -10.89 20.50
N LEU A 11 -34.83 -9.76 20.86
CA LEU A 11 -34.40 -8.68 19.97
C LEU A 11 -33.12 -9.13 19.26
N ALA A 12 -33.21 -9.75 18.11
CA ALA A 12 -32.10 -10.06 17.24
C ALA A 12 -31.63 -8.76 16.56
N LEU A 13 -30.53 -8.19 17.04
CA LEU A 13 -29.86 -7.04 16.46
C LEU A 13 -29.03 -7.53 15.26
N PRO A 14 -29.34 -7.18 14.00
CA PRO A 14 -28.49 -7.54 12.88
C PRO A 14 -27.22 -6.72 12.95
N LEU A 15 -26.07 -7.38 13.16
CA LEU A 15 -24.74 -6.80 12.99
C LEU A 15 -24.56 -6.55 11.48
N LEU A 16 -24.82 -5.31 11.05
CA LEU A 16 -24.45 -4.85 9.71
C LEU A 16 -22.94 -4.72 9.66
N ILE A 17 -22.25 -5.80 9.28
CA ILE A 17 -20.85 -5.76 8.89
C ILE A 17 -20.82 -5.04 7.54
N SER A 18 -20.62 -3.73 7.57
CA SER A 18 -20.30 -2.93 6.39
C SER A 18 -18.93 -3.37 5.88
N ALA A 19 -18.90 -4.38 5.03
CA ALA A 19 -17.74 -4.69 4.21
C ALA A 19 -17.59 -3.54 3.21
N CYS A 20 -16.87 -2.48 3.59
CA CYS A 20 -16.34 -1.51 2.65
C CYS A 20 -15.36 -2.25 1.74
N ALA A 21 -15.86 -2.80 0.65
CA ALA A 21 -15.03 -3.18 -0.49
C ALA A 21 -14.45 -1.90 -1.07
N SER A 22 -13.27 -1.51 -0.61
CA SER A 22 -12.50 -0.41 -1.18
C SER A 22 -12.00 -0.86 -2.56
N VAL A 23 -12.80 -0.56 -3.59
CA VAL A 23 -12.37 -0.63 -4.98
C VAL A 23 -11.23 0.38 -5.12
N GLY A 24 -9.99 -0.11 -5.32
CA GLY A 24 -8.84 0.75 -5.63
C GLY A 24 -7.81 0.99 -4.51
N GLY A 25 -7.75 0.12 -3.49
CA GLY A 25 -6.67 0.21 -2.48
C GLY A 25 -5.28 -0.14 -3.04
N PRO A 26 -4.19 0.19 -2.31
CA PRO A 26 -2.83 -0.05 -2.77
C PRO A 26 -2.54 -1.53 -2.94
N THR A 27 -1.82 -1.86 -4.02
CA THR A 27 -1.24 -3.18 -4.23
C THR A 27 0.08 -3.26 -3.48
N VAL A 28 0.27 -4.32 -2.68
CA VAL A 28 1.49 -4.51 -1.88
C VAL A 28 2.13 -5.85 -2.23
N ARG A 29 3.45 -5.84 -2.33
CA ARG A 29 4.30 -7.03 -2.47
C ARG A 29 5.37 -7.00 -1.39
N ILE A 30 5.61 -8.14 -0.78
CA ILE A 30 6.65 -8.33 0.23
C ILE A 30 7.61 -9.42 -0.26
N ASP A 31 8.89 -9.14 -0.14
CA ASP A 31 9.98 -10.06 -0.39
C ASP A 31 10.85 -10.18 0.87
N VAL A 32 11.17 -11.40 1.26
CA VAL A 32 11.90 -11.69 2.49
C VAL A 32 13.01 -12.67 2.18
N ASP A 33 14.24 -12.37 2.61
CA ASP A 33 15.32 -13.36 2.57
C ASP A 33 14.96 -14.52 3.53
N PRO A 34 14.81 -15.77 3.04
CA PRO A 34 14.49 -16.91 3.90
C PRO A 34 15.52 -17.15 5.02
N ALA A 35 16.74 -16.63 4.87
CA ALA A 35 17.80 -16.71 5.87
C ALA A 35 17.80 -15.52 6.85
N ALA A 36 16.88 -14.55 6.71
CA ALA A 36 16.81 -13.41 7.60
C ALA A 36 16.27 -13.80 8.98
N ASP A 37 17.00 -13.46 10.01
CA ASP A 37 16.58 -13.66 11.41
C ASP A 37 16.29 -12.29 12.06
N PHE A 38 15.02 -12.04 12.32
CA PHE A 38 14.55 -10.83 12.98
C PHE A 38 14.39 -11.00 14.50
N SER A 39 14.57 -12.20 15.04
CA SER A 39 14.35 -12.49 16.47
C SER A 39 15.27 -11.68 17.41
N ARG A 40 16.45 -11.34 16.93
CA ARG A 40 17.48 -10.58 17.68
C ARG A 40 17.49 -9.09 17.38
N VAL A 41 16.75 -8.65 16.37
CA VAL A 41 16.71 -7.23 15.99
C VAL A 41 15.99 -6.41 17.06
N ARG A 42 16.64 -5.31 17.50
CA ARG A 42 16.10 -4.40 18.52
C ARG A 42 16.14 -2.95 18.08
N SER A 43 16.90 -2.66 17.02
CA SER A 43 17.13 -1.29 16.57
C SER A 43 17.22 -1.17 15.05
N TYR A 44 16.95 0.01 14.56
CA TYR A 44 17.10 0.34 13.15
C TYR A 44 17.71 1.74 12.99
N SER A 45 18.28 1.99 11.81
CA SER A 45 18.77 3.30 11.41
C SER A 45 18.38 3.60 9.97
N TRP A 46 18.07 4.85 9.68
CA TRP A 46 17.87 5.32 8.32
C TRP A 46 19.21 5.50 7.63
N VAL A 47 19.42 4.82 6.51
CA VAL A 47 20.59 5.01 5.63
C VAL A 47 20.24 5.84 4.39
N ALA A 48 18.98 5.78 3.95
CA ALA A 48 18.44 6.67 2.93
C ALA A 48 16.96 6.95 3.24
N ARG A 49 16.64 8.23 3.41
CA ARG A 49 15.24 8.67 3.55
C ARG A 49 14.59 8.74 2.18
N PRO A 50 13.24 8.77 2.09
CA PRO A 50 12.55 8.90 0.81
C PRO A 50 13.05 10.09 0.01
N ASP A 51 13.38 9.88 -1.26
CA ASP A 51 13.98 10.87 -2.15
C ASP A 51 13.03 11.36 -3.26
N GLY A 52 11.81 10.78 -3.36
CA GLY A 52 10.77 11.20 -4.30
C GLY A 52 9.57 11.83 -3.60
N GLY A 53 8.72 12.52 -4.38
CA GLY A 53 7.52 13.20 -3.88
C GLY A 53 7.82 14.54 -3.20
N THR A 54 6.82 15.12 -2.52
CA THR A 54 6.96 16.39 -1.81
C THR A 54 7.63 16.18 -0.45
N PRO A 55 8.30 17.22 0.12
CA PRO A 55 8.91 17.12 1.47
C PRO A 55 7.93 16.66 2.55
N LEU A 56 6.67 17.11 2.49
CA LEU A 56 5.63 16.68 3.44
C LEU A 56 5.28 15.21 3.29
N MET A 57 5.26 14.70 2.05
CA MET A 57 5.03 13.28 1.79
C MET A 57 6.19 12.43 2.31
N GLN A 58 7.42 12.86 2.06
CA GLN A 58 8.63 12.21 2.58
C GLN A 58 8.59 12.11 4.11
N GLN A 59 8.21 13.20 4.79
CA GLN A 59 8.06 13.22 6.25
C GLN A 59 6.98 12.21 6.71
N ARG A 60 5.82 12.19 6.07
CA ARG A 60 4.73 11.24 6.41
C ARG A 60 5.14 9.77 6.20
N ILE A 61 5.96 9.50 5.19
CA ILE A 61 6.49 8.15 4.95
C ILE A 61 7.43 7.75 6.08
N VAL A 62 8.38 8.62 6.44
CA VAL A 62 9.32 8.37 7.54
C VAL A 62 8.56 8.13 8.85
N ASP A 63 7.68 9.04 9.23
CA ASP A 63 6.89 8.95 10.46
C ASP A 63 6.02 7.67 10.48
N GLY A 64 5.43 7.34 9.34
CA GLY A 64 4.60 6.15 9.21
C GLY A 64 5.38 4.84 9.33
N ILE A 65 6.59 4.76 8.79
CA ILE A 65 7.48 3.60 8.93
C ILE A 65 8.01 3.52 10.35
N ASP A 66 8.50 4.63 10.91
CA ASP A 66 9.02 4.70 12.28
C ASP A 66 7.97 4.24 13.30
N ALA A 67 6.73 4.72 13.18
CA ALA A 67 5.64 4.31 14.05
C ALA A 67 5.40 2.79 14.04
N ARG A 68 5.49 2.16 12.86
CA ARG A 68 5.27 0.71 12.72
C ARG A 68 6.43 -0.11 13.26
N LEU A 69 7.67 0.31 13.03
CA LEU A 69 8.86 -0.36 13.58
C LEU A 69 8.90 -0.22 15.10
N GLN A 70 8.59 0.96 15.63
CA GLN A 70 8.52 1.21 17.08
C GLN A 70 7.38 0.41 17.73
N ALA A 71 6.23 0.25 17.08
CA ALA A 71 5.15 -0.61 17.55
C ALA A 71 5.56 -2.09 17.63
N LYS A 72 6.58 -2.52 16.88
CA LYS A 72 7.19 -3.85 16.98
C LYS A 72 8.31 -3.93 18.04
N GLY A 73 8.53 -2.85 18.78
CA GLY A 73 9.54 -2.77 19.83
C GLY A 73 10.95 -2.39 19.37
N TRP A 74 11.11 -2.03 18.10
CA TRP A 74 12.42 -1.58 17.58
C TRP A 74 12.64 -0.11 17.91
N LYS A 75 13.89 0.26 18.12
CA LYS A 75 14.29 1.62 18.47
C LYS A 75 15.11 2.24 17.35
N LEU A 76 14.82 3.50 17.03
CA LEU A 76 15.67 4.29 16.15
C LEU A 76 17.01 4.55 16.85
N ALA A 77 18.12 4.21 16.21
CA ALA A 77 19.47 4.36 16.74
C ALA A 77 20.45 4.77 15.61
N PRO A 78 21.54 5.48 15.90
CA PRO A 78 22.53 5.87 14.88
C PRO A 78 23.15 4.67 14.15
N ASN A 79 23.36 3.56 14.85
CA ASN A 79 23.92 2.31 14.34
C ASN A 79 22.95 1.16 14.66
N GLY A 80 21.78 1.17 14.00
CA GLY A 80 20.77 0.13 14.20
C GLY A 80 21.18 -1.22 13.63
N ASP A 81 20.58 -2.30 14.15
CA ASP A 81 20.78 -3.68 13.68
C ASP A 81 20.30 -3.83 12.23
N ILE A 82 19.34 -3.03 11.83
CA ILE A 82 18.77 -2.97 10.48
C ILE A 82 18.96 -1.56 9.92
N HIS A 83 19.43 -1.50 8.69
CA HIS A 83 19.48 -0.29 7.88
C HIS A 83 18.20 -0.20 7.05
N VAL A 84 17.48 0.89 7.20
CA VAL A 84 16.22 1.16 6.47
C VAL A 84 16.49 2.18 5.37
N SER A 85 15.99 1.92 4.19
CA SER A 85 15.91 2.88 3.11
C SER A 85 14.50 2.92 2.51
N ALA A 86 14.12 4.05 1.95
CA ALA A 86 12.87 4.18 1.22
C ALA A 86 13.08 5.00 -0.05
N HIS A 87 12.33 4.64 -1.09
CA HIS A 87 12.34 5.33 -2.38
C HIS A 87 10.92 5.49 -2.89
N VAL A 88 10.60 6.65 -3.45
CA VAL A 88 9.30 6.94 -4.07
C VAL A 88 9.52 7.28 -5.53
N SER A 89 8.72 6.66 -6.39
CA SER A 89 8.66 6.99 -7.82
C SER A 89 7.21 7.12 -8.25
N SER A 90 6.98 7.86 -9.33
CA SER A 90 5.69 7.92 -10.00
C SER A 90 5.82 7.62 -11.48
N SER A 91 4.75 7.11 -12.07
CA SER A 91 4.64 6.85 -13.49
C SER A 91 3.22 7.11 -13.99
N GLU A 92 3.11 7.76 -15.11
CA GLU A 92 1.84 7.94 -15.82
C GLU A 92 1.44 6.62 -16.50
N LYS A 93 0.16 6.25 -16.39
CA LYS A 93 -0.44 5.11 -17.08
C LYS A 93 -1.72 5.53 -17.77
N GLU A 94 -1.93 5.00 -18.96
CA GLU A 94 -3.21 5.13 -19.65
C GLU A 94 -4.25 4.18 -19.05
N SER A 95 -5.49 4.63 -18.92
CA SER A 95 -6.57 3.78 -18.49
C SER A 95 -6.88 2.73 -19.57
N GLN A 96 -7.22 1.52 -19.13
CA GLN A 96 -7.58 0.42 -20.04
C GLN A 96 -8.82 0.76 -20.88
N SER A 97 -9.74 1.58 -20.36
CA SER A 97 -10.91 2.07 -21.08
C SER A 97 -10.54 3.00 -22.23
N ALA A 98 -9.56 3.88 -22.06
CA ALA A 98 -9.05 4.74 -23.11
C ALA A 98 -8.39 3.91 -24.23
N TYR A 99 -7.61 2.89 -23.85
CA TYR A 99 -7.02 1.95 -24.81
C TYR A 99 -8.09 1.20 -25.62
N TYR A 100 -9.10 0.63 -24.96
CA TYR A 100 -10.18 -0.09 -25.65
C TYR A 100 -11.11 0.84 -26.45
N SER A 101 -11.34 2.07 -26.03
CA SER A 101 -12.08 3.06 -26.82
C SER A 101 -11.33 3.42 -28.09
N ARG A 102 -9.99 3.46 -28.05
CA ARG A 102 -9.15 3.71 -29.21
C ARG A 102 -9.07 2.51 -30.16
N VAL A 103 -9.05 1.29 -29.62
CA VAL A 103 -8.88 0.03 -30.37
C VAL A 103 -10.23 -0.62 -30.70
N GLY A 104 -11.22 -0.56 -29.83
CA GLY A 104 -12.52 -1.24 -29.99
C GLY A 104 -13.40 -0.64 -31.09
N TYR A 105 -13.27 0.65 -31.39
CA TYR A 105 -13.93 1.28 -32.52
C TYR A 105 -13.40 0.73 -33.87
N LEU A 106 -12.26 0.06 -33.87
CA LEU A 106 -11.62 -0.51 -35.05
C LEU A 106 -12.07 -1.94 -35.37
N GLY A 107 -12.58 -2.68 -34.38
CA GLY A 107 -12.89 -4.12 -34.53
C GLY A 107 -14.28 -4.44 -35.03
N TRP A 108 -15.28 -3.59 -34.78
CA TRP A 108 -16.67 -3.87 -35.11
C TRP A 108 -17.09 -3.35 -36.50
N ALA A 109 -16.46 -2.30 -37.02
CA ALA A 109 -16.80 -1.69 -38.30
C ALA A 109 -16.22 -2.39 -39.54
N GLY A 110 -15.46 -3.46 -39.38
CA GLY A 110 -15.18 -4.53 -40.35
C GLY A 110 -14.59 -4.19 -41.72
N PHE A 111 -14.35 -2.94 -42.11
CA PHE A 111 -13.82 -2.60 -43.44
C PHE A 111 -13.06 -1.26 -43.43
N GLY A 112 -11.73 -1.32 -43.35
CA GLY A 112 -10.83 -0.23 -43.66
C GLY A 112 -9.77 0.05 -42.58
N PRO A 113 -8.62 0.65 -42.94
CA PRO A 113 -7.65 1.12 -41.98
C PRO A 113 -8.29 2.26 -41.17
N ALA A 114 -8.59 1.98 -39.91
CA ALA A 114 -9.23 2.95 -39.07
C ALA A 114 -8.27 4.07 -38.73
N ALA A 115 -8.68 5.27 -39.00
CA ALA A 115 -8.00 6.47 -38.57
C ALA A 115 -8.06 6.55 -37.02
N PRO A 116 -6.97 6.91 -36.36
CA PRO A 116 -6.99 7.18 -34.90
C PRO A 116 -8.03 8.28 -34.66
N ASN A 117 -8.97 8.04 -33.72
CA ASN A 117 -9.88 9.08 -33.28
C ASN A 117 -9.10 10.03 -32.34
N PRO A 118 -8.71 11.25 -32.80
CA PRO A 118 -7.96 12.18 -31.97
C PRO A 118 -8.79 12.78 -30.82
N ALA A 119 -10.09 12.51 -30.79
CA ALA A 119 -11.01 13.02 -29.80
C ALA A 119 -11.38 11.96 -28.71
N ALA A 120 -10.77 10.77 -28.70
CA ALA A 120 -10.97 9.84 -27.60
C ALA A 120 -10.27 10.42 -26.33
N PRO A 121 -11.00 10.66 -25.23
CA PRO A 121 -10.38 11.15 -24.01
C PRO A 121 -9.32 10.15 -23.54
N THR A 122 -8.10 10.61 -23.42
CA THR A 122 -6.99 9.85 -22.82
C THR A 122 -7.13 10.04 -21.30
N ASP A 123 -7.87 9.17 -20.66
CA ASP A 123 -7.84 9.14 -19.19
C ASP A 123 -6.51 8.53 -18.75
N SER A 124 -5.53 9.38 -18.53
CA SER A 124 -4.28 8.99 -17.89
C SER A 124 -4.41 9.16 -16.38
N TYR A 125 -3.74 8.31 -15.63
CA TYR A 125 -3.64 8.41 -14.18
C TYR A 125 -2.21 8.16 -13.74
N GLU A 126 -1.81 8.85 -12.67
CA GLU A 126 -0.48 8.72 -12.12
C GLU A 126 -0.47 7.63 -11.03
N VAL A 127 0.48 6.70 -11.14
CA VAL A 127 0.69 5.63 -10.15
C VAL A 127 1.96 5.94 -9.38
N GLY A 128 1.80 6.09 -8.07
CA GLY A 128 2.92 6.17 -7.14
C GLY A 128 3.36 4.78 -6.69
N THR A 129 4.67 4.61 -6.53
CA THR A 129 5.27 3.40 -5.99
C THR A 129 6.22 3.78 -4.84
N LEU A 130 5.98 3.20 -3.67
CA LEU A 130 6.84 3.27 -2.50
C LEU A 130 7.57 1.94 -2.35
N VAL A 131 8.89 1.97 -2.30
CA VAL A 131 9.75 0.84 -1.96
C VAL A 131 10.39 1.11 -0.62
N VAL A 132 10.30 0.17 0.31
CA VAL A 132 10.99 0.17 1.60
C VAL A 132 11.89 -1.06 1.64
N GLU A 133 13.16 -0.86 1.93
CA GLU A 133 14.14 -1.93 2.01
C GLU A 133 14.81 -1.95 3.39
N MET A 134 15.04 -3.14 3.88
CA MET A 134 15.71 -3.40 5.15
C MET A 134 16.91 -4.31 4.93
N VAL A 135 18.08 -3.82 5.28
CA VAL A 135 19.35 -4.51 5.14
C VAL A 135 19.91 -4.80 6.52
N ASN A 136 20.35 -6.02 6.77
CA ASN A 136 21.02 -6.36 8.02
C ASN A 136 22.36 -5.60 8.10
N ALA A 137 22.54 -4.82 9.17
CA ALA A 137 23.70 -3.93 9.31
C ALA A 137 25.04 -4.67 9.39
N GLN A 138 25.04 -5.90 9.92
CA GLN A 138 26.24 -6.71 10.09
C GLN A 138 26.60 -7.50 8.81
N SER A 139 25.63 -8.25 8.28
CA SER A 139 25.86 -9.09 7.11
C SER A 139 25.83 -8.34 5.77
N LYS A 140 25.29 -7.11 5.76
CA LYS A 140 25.04 -6.29 4.57
C LYS A 140 24.11 -6.95 3.53
N ARG A 141 23.34 -7.94 3.93
CA ARG A 141 22.36 -8.61 3.08
C ARG A 141 21.01 -7.95 3.22
N SER A 142 20.28 -7.85 2.11
CA SER A 142 18.87 -7.47 2.13
C SER A 142 18.10 -8.54 2.91
N ALA A 143 17.34 -8.12 3.91
CA ALA A 143 16.59 -9.01 4.79
C ALA A 143 15.09 -8.98 4.47
N TRP A 144 14.59 -7.81 4.04
CA TRP A 144 13.19 -7.60 3.74
C TRP A 144 13.01 -6.43 2.79
N ARG A 145 12.05 -6.56 1.88
CA ARG A 145 11.64 -5.51 0.95
C ARG A 145 10.13 -5.47 0.85
N GLY A 146 9.56 -4.30 1.05
CA GLY A 146 8.16 -4.02 0.79
C GLY A 146 8.01 -3.06 -0.39
N THR A 147 7.09 -3.36 -1.30
CA THR A 147 6.74 -2.47 -2.42
C THR A 147 5.25 -2.24 -2.39
N ALA A 148 4.82 -0.98 -2.39
CA ALA A 148 3.42 -0.60 -2.48
C ALA A 148 3.20 0.32 -3.69
N SER A 149 2.15 0.05 -4.48
CA SER A 149 1.76 0.88 -5.61
C SER A 149 0.29 1.24 -5.54
N GLY A 150 -0.06 2.47 -5.88
CA GLY A 150 -1.43 2.95 -5.91
C GLY A 150 -1.60 4.19 -6.77
N THR A 151 -2.81 4.45 -7.23
CA THR A 151 -3.15 5.66 -7.99
C THR A 151 -3.03 6.88 -7.08
N LEU A 152 -2.24 7.85 -7.49
CA LEU A 152 -2.06 9.09 -6.76
C LEU A 152 -3.38 9.86 -6.66
N GLN A 153 -3.56 10.57 -5.58
CA GLN A 153 -4.79 11.32 -5.29
C GLN A 153 -4.44 12.80 -5.16
N ASP A 154 -5.22 13.65 -5.82
CA ASP A 154 -5.06 15.11 -5.72
C ASP A 154 -5.46 15.63 -4.32
N ASP A 155 -6.42 14.97 -3.69
CA ASP A 155 -6.87 15.30 -2.34
C ASP A 155 -5.84 14.86 -1.30
N PRO A 156 -5.28 15.79 -0.50
CA PRO A 156 -4.25 15.45 0.49
C PRO A 156 -4.70 14.46 1.58
N ALA A 157 -5.99 14.46 1.93
CA ALA A 157 -6.51 13.54 2.95
C ALA A 157 -6.63 12.13 2.36
N LYS A 158 -7.13 12.00 1.11
CA LYS A 158 -7.18 10.72 0.40
C LYS A 158 -5.78 10.17 0.14
N MET A 159 -4.83 11.04 -0.25
CA MET A 159 -3.43 10.64 -0.44
C MET A 159 -2.79 10.15 0.86
N SER A 160 -3.06 10.82 1.98
CA SER A 160 -2.61 10.37 3.30
C SER A 160 -3.23 9.02 3.69
N ALA A 161 -4.52 8.83 3.46
CA ALA A 161 -5.21 7.57 3.72
C ALA A 161 -4.66 6.42 2.85
N LEU A 162 -4.37 6.67 1.57
CA LEU A 162 -3.74 5.72 0.66
C LEU A 162 -2.35 5.28 1.18
N LEU A 163 -1.52 6.23 1.61
CA LEU A 163 -0.21 5.94 2.19
C LEU A 163 -0.35 5.09 3.46
N GLN A 164 -1.23 5.45 4.39
CA GLN A 164 -1.43 4.68 5.61
C GLN A 164 -1.89 3.25 5.30
N ALA A 165 -2.86 3.09 4.39
CA ALA A 165 -3.33 1.76 3.95
C ALA A 165 -2.20 0.93 3.28
N ALA A 166 -1.30 1.58 2.53
CA ALA A 166 -0.14 0.93 1.94
C ALA A 166 0.83 0.41 3.00
N LEU A 167 1.17 1.26 3.97
CA LEU A 167 2.04 0.91 5.07
C LEU A 167 1.42 -0.15 5.98
N ASP A 168 0.12 -0.07 6.30
CA ASP A 168 -0.57 -1.08 7.10
C ASP A 168 -0.51 -2.46 6.44
N LYS A 169 -0.80 -2.54 5.14
CA LYS A 169 -0.69 -3.78 4.37
C LYS A 169 0.75 -4.29 4.31
N MET A 170 1.72 -3.38 4.12
CA MET A 170 3.14 -3.72 4.02
C MET A 170 3.68 -4.32 5.33
N PHE A 171 3.28 -3.78 6.47
CA PHE A 171 3.74 -4.18 7.79
C PHE A 171 2.81 -5.15 8.53
N ALA A 172 1.70 -5.61 7.91
CA ALA A 172 0.72 -6.49 8.56
C ALA A 172 1.33 -7.78 9.12
N GLY A 173 2.22 -8.42 8.36
CA GLY A 173 2.93 -9.65 8.76
C GLY A 173 4.38 -9.44 9.18
N PHE A 174 4.77 -8.22 9.53
CA PHE A 174 6.14 -7.90 9.92
C PHE A 174 6.32 -7.92 11.44
N PRO A 175 7.48 -8.39 11.99
CA PRO A 175 8.53 -9.12 11.29
C PRO A 175 8.09 -10.53 10.88
N PRO A 176 8.60 -11.05 9.73
CA PRO A 176 8.28 -12.41 9.31
C PRO A 176 8.69 -13.44 10.36
N GLY A 177 7.84 -14.46 10.58
CA GLY A 177 8.14 -15.53 11.55
C GLY A 177 7.85 -15.21 13.01
N SER A 178 7.39 -14.02 13.36
CA SER A 178 6.85 -13.74 14.71
C SER A 178 5.46 -14.40 14.85
N LYS A 179 5.40 -15.49 15.57
CA LYS A 179 4.15 -16.12 16.03
C LYS A 179 3.79 -15.57 17.42
#